data_9373104d837121a5f128e8af07b5895b
#
_entry.id   9373104d837121a5f128e8af07b5895b
#
_cell.length_a   1.000
_cell.length_b   1.000
_cell.length_c   1.000
_cell.angle_alpha   90.00
_cell.angle_beta   90.00
_cell.angle_gamma   90.00
#
_symmetry.space_group_name_H-M   'P 1'
#
loop_
_entity.id
_entity.type
_entity.pdbx_description
1 polymer ?
#
loop_
_entity_poly.entity_id
_entity_poly.type
_entity_poly.pdbx_seq_one_letter_code
_entity_poly.pdbx_strand_id
1 'polypeptide(L)'
;RGRVLAEQTDLALERCTGDVCVYVQADEAVHEDDHPRIREALARLHRDPRLEGLLFDYVHFYGSYHTVGTSRSWYRREVRAVKNRVGVRSWKDAQGFRVWAPPRGWSGAPPRTLKPGDPARKLRVTHSGARIFHYGWVRPPQLQTAKMAEFERLYEGEGARARRLAQGFQYDVDEQVRPFDGTHPGPMRERVRAVDWDFRPR
;
A
#
# COMPACT_ATOMS: atom_id res chain seq x y z
N ARG A 1 14.78 6.81 -6.37
CA ARG A 1 13.81 5.78 -5.95
C ARG A 1 12.46 6.44 -5.66
N GLY A 2 11.35 5.75 -5.85
CA GLY A 2 10.03 6.19 -5.41
C GLY A 2 9.16 6.84 -6.47
N ARG A 3 9.34 6.49 -7.75
CA ARG A 3 8.56 7.08 -8.84
C ARG A 3 7.80 6.07 -9.71
N VAL A 4 8.37 4.90 -9.96
CA VAL A 4 7.79 3.94 -10.91
C VAL A 4 6.41 3.46 -10.46
N LEU A 5 6.25 3.08 -9.20
CA LEU A 5 4.96 2.64 -8.67
C LEU A 5 3.98 3.82 -8.53
N ALA A 6 4.47 5.03 -8.23
CA ALA A 6 3.64 6.23 -8.20
C ALA A 6 3.07 6.56 -9.60
N GLU A 7 3.88 6.44 -10.65
CA GLU A 7 3.43 6.63 -12.02
C GLU A 7 2.32 5.65 -12.42
N GLN A 8 2.45 4.37 -12.04
CA GLN A 8 1.41 3.35 -12.28
C GLN A 8 0.12 3.68 -11.51
N THR A 9 0.25 4.12 -10.26
CA THR A 9 -0.90 4.51 -9.44
C THR A 9 -1.61 5.74 -10.02
N ASP A 10 -0.85 6.74 -10.48
CA ASP A 10 -1.43 7.94 -11.07
C ASP A 10 -2.09 7.66 -12.42
N LEU A 11 -1.54 6.74 -13.23
CA LEU A 11 -2.18 6.26 -14.45
C LEU A 11 -3.54 5.60 -14.16
N ALA A 12 -3.62 4.79 -13.09
CA ALA A 12 -4.88 4.19 -12.66
C ALA A 12 -5.86 5.26 -12.15
N LEU A 13 -5.37 6.21 -11.35
CA LEU A 13 -6.18 7.32 -10.83
C LEU A 13 -6.78 8.18 -11.96
N GLU A 14 -6.01 8.46 -13.02
CA GLU A 14 -6.49 9.20 -14.20
C GLU A 14 -7.64 8.50 -14.94
N ARG A 15 -7.80 7.19 -14.79
CA ARG A 15 -8.88 6.41 -15.39
C ARG A 15 -10.12 6.29 -14.50
N CYS A 16 -10.02 6.75 -13.25
CA CYS A 16 -11.16 6.76 -12.34
C CYS A 16 -12.16 7.83 -12.73
N THR A 17 -13.43 7.45 -12.84
CA THR A 17 -14.55 8.35 -13.19
C THR A 17 -15.48 8.66 -12.02
N GLY A 18 -15.39 7.91 -10.92
CA GLY A 18 -16.19 8.13 -9.71
C GLY A 18 -15.67 9.30 -8.87
N ASP A 19 -16.50 9.84 -7.98
CA ASP A 19 -16.16 10.95 -7.08
C ASP A 19 -15.13 10.58 -6.01
N VAL A 20 -15.05 9.29 -5.67
CA VAL A 20 -14.12 8.73 -4.71
C VAL A 20 -13.44 7.52 -5.32
N CYS A 21 -12.11 7.49 -5.23
CA CYS A 21 -11.28 6.38 -5.68
C CYS A 21 -10.80 5.57 -4.46
N VAL A 22 -10.96 4.26 -4.52
CA VAL A 22 -10.40 3.32 -3.53
C VAL A 22 -9.17 2.66 -4.16
N TYR A 23 -8.05 2.69 -3.46
CA TYR A 23 -6.79 2.13 -3.91
C TYR A 23 -6.45 0.88 -3.10
N VAL A 24 -6.37 -0.26 -3.77
CA VAL A 24 -5.96 -1.55 -3.19
C VAL A 24 -4.86 -2.13 -4.07
N GLN A 25 -3.74 -2.49 -3.46
CA GLN A 25 -2.60 -3.09 -4.15
C GLN A 25 -2.81 -4.60 -4.36
N ALA A 26 -2.07 -5.18 -5.29
CA ALA A 26 -2.23 -6.60 -5.65
C ALA A 26 -1.88 -7.59 -4.51
N ASP A 27 -1.17 -7.14 -3.50
CA ASP A 27 -0.83 -7.90 -2.29
C ASP A 27 -1.61 -7.41 -1.05
N GLU A 28 -2.70 -6.70 -1.25
CA GLU A 28 -3.61 -6.22 -0.22
C GLU A 28 -4.99 -6.87 -0.37
N ALA A 29 -5.68 -7.03 0.75
CA ALA A 29 -7.07 -7.44 0.78
C ALA A 29 -7.84 -6.70 1.88
N VAL A 30 -9.16 -6.64 1.72
CA VAL A 30 -10.09 -6.07 2.69
C VAL A 30 -10.94 -7.21 3.26
N HIS A 31 -11.14 -7.22 4.57
CA HIS A 31 -11.98 -8.21 5.22
C HIS A 31 -13.46 -7.87 5.03
N GLU A 32 -14.27 -8.86 4.79
CA GLU A 32 -15.73 -8.72 4.61
C GLU A 32 -16.41 -8.05 5.80
N ASP A 33 -15.94 -8.29 7.02
CA ASP A 33 -16.47 -7.66 8.24
C ASP A 33 -16.24 -6.13 8.27
N ASP A 34 -15.29 -5.64 7.52
CA ASP A 34 -15.01 -4.20 7.43
C ASP A 34 -15.82 -3.50 6.31
N HIS A 35 -16.51 -4.25 5.42
CA HIS A 35 -17.28 -3.66 4.32
C HIS A 35 -18.36 -2.65 4.77
N PRO A 36 -19.14 -2.89 5.84
CA PRO A 36 -20.10 -1.89 6.33
C PRO A 36 -19.43 -0.57 6.74
N ARG A 37 -18.33 -0.65 7.50
CA ARG A 37 -17.55 0.52 7.93
C ARG A 37 -16.97 1.29 6.77
N ILE A 38 -16.46 0.56 5.76
CA ILE A 38 -15.91 1.17 4.53
C ILE A 38 -16.99 1.94 3.79
N ARG A 39 -18.18 1.34 3.59
CA ARG A 39 -19.29 2.02 2.91
C ARG A 39 -19.72 3.29 3.63
N GLU A 40 -19.83 3.25 4.95
CA GLU A 40 -20.16 4.42 5.76
C GLU A 40 -19.09 5.50 5.66
N ALA A 41 -17.80 5.12 5.78
CA ALA A 41 -16.67 6.05 5.67
C ALA A 41 -16.59 6.69 4.28
N LEU A 42 -16.79 5.93 3.20
CA LEU A 42 -16.83 6.44 1.84
C LEU A 42 -17.99 7.42 1.63
N ALA A 43 -19.18 7.11 2.14
CA ALA A 43 -20.32 8.01 2.10
C ALA A 43 -20.05 9.31 2.88
N ARG A 44 -19.37 9.26 4.03
CA ARG A 44 -18.93 10.43 4.78
C ARG A 44 -17.90 11.23 3.99
N LEU A 45 -16.87 10.55 3.42
CA LEU A 45 -15.87 11.21 2.59
C LEU A 45 -16.51 11.95 1.41
N HIS A 46 -17.45 11.30 0.72
CA HIS A 46 -18.15 11.91 -0.42
C HIS A 46 -18.90 13.20 0.00
N ARG A 47 -19.67 13.15 1.10
CA ARG A 47 -20.53 14.27 1.55
C ARG A 47 -19.77 15.43 2.21
N ASP A 48 -18.69 15.17 2.97
CA ASP A 48 -17.99 16.24 3.69
C ASP A 48 -16.94 16.94 2.79
N PRO A 49 -17.17 18.20 2.39
CA PRO A 49 -16.25 18.92 1.50
C PRO A 49 -14.88 19.20 2.13
N ARG A 50 -14.77 19.11 3.45
CA ARG A 50 -13.50 19.33 4.17
C ARG A 50 -12.58 18.13 4.10
N LEU A 51 -13.12 16.93 3.89
CA LEU A 51 -12.37 15.70 3.80
C LEU A 51 -11.86 15.47 2.37
N GLU A 52 -10.67 14.89 2.27
CA GLU A 52 -9.99 14.60 1.00
C GLU A 52 -9.62 13.13 0.86
N GLY A 53 -9.57 12.38 1.97
CA GLY A 53 -9.25 10.96 1.95
C GLY A 53 -9.56 10.25 3.25
N LEU A 54 -9.38 8.93 3.23
CA LEU A 54 -9.57 8.03 4.37
C LEU A 54 -8.27 7.29 4.69
N LEU A 55 -7.95 7.22 5.98
CA LEU A 55 -6.90 6.36 6.53
C LEU A 55 -7.48 4.99 6.87
N PHE A 56 -6.73 3.96 6.52
CA PHE A 56 -7.00 2.57 6.91
C PHE A 56 -5.88 2.09 7.83
N ASP A 57 -6.23 1.29 8.83
CA ASP A 57 -5.23 0.58 9.62
C ASP A 57 -4.63 -0.56 8.80
N TYR A 58 -3.37 -0.88 9.06
CA TYR A 58 -2.67 -1.95 8.35
C TYR A 58 -2.38 -3.13 9.24
N VAL A 59 -2.60 -4.30 8.69
CA VAL A 59 -2.18 -5.59 9.24
C VAL A 59 -1.14 -6.16 8.27
N HIS A 60 0.15 -6.00 8.61
CA HIS A 60 1.24 -6.49 7.79
C HIS A 60 1.62 -7.91 8.19
N PHE A 61 1.33 -8.88 7.34
CA PHE A 61 1.79 -10.25 7.55
C PHE A 61 3.26 -10.37 7.14
N TYR A 62 4.04 -11.05 7.96
CA TYR A 62 5.46 -11.25 7.73
C TYR A 62 5.86 -12.71 7.95
N GLY A 63 6.54 -13.31 6.98
CA GLY A 63 7.06 -14.66 7.01
C GLY A 63 5.99 -15.75 6.92
N SER A 64 4.86 -15.57 7.62
CA SER A 64 3.73 -16.48 7.57
C SER A 64 2.39 -15.74 7.58
N TYR A 65 1.30 -16.44 7.29
CA TYR A 65 -0.05 -15.90 7.45
C TYR A 65 -0.48 -15.78 8.92
N HIS A 66 0.27 -16.36 9.84
CA HIS A 66 -0.07 -16.40 11.26
C HIS A 66 0.72 -15.40 12.11
N THR A 67 1.58 -14.60 11.49
CA THR A 67 2.44 -13.62 12.16
C THR A 67 2.30 -12.24 11.55
N VAL A 68 2.20 -11.21 12.41
CA VAL A 68 2.03 -9.81 12.03
C VAL A 68 3.22 -9.01 12.52
N GLY A 69 3.86 -8.25 11.63
CA GLY A 69 4.95 -7.35 11.95
C GLY A 69 4.52 -6.21 12.89
N THR A 70 5.32 -5.94 13.93
CA THR A 70 5.02 -4.94 14.95
C THR A 70 6.10 -3.90 15.14
N SER A 71 7.27 -4.06 14.51
CA SER A 71 8.36 -3.10 14.57
C SER A 71 7.98 -1.73 13.99
N ARG A 72 8.81 -0.72 14.23
CA ARG A 72 8.60 0.64 13.70
C ARG A 72 8.83 0.76 12.19
N SER A 73 9.40 -0.25 11.55
CA SER A 73 9.55 -0.32 10.09
C SER A 73 8.20 -0.49 9.37
N TRP A 74 7.18 -1.02 10.06
CA TRP A 74 5.84 -1.20 9.52
C TRP A 74 4.99 0.04 9.75
N TYR A 75 4.51 0.65 8.66
CA TYR A 75 3.55 1.75 8.78
C TYR A 75 2.20 1.22 9.26
N ARG A 76 1.64 1.90 10.24
CA ARG A 76 0.39 1.47 10.89
C ARG A 76 -0.86 1.87 10.12
N ARG A 77 -0.75 2.90 9.30
CA ARG A 77 -1.89 3.48 8.57
C ARG A 77 -1.43 4.10 7.27
N GLU A 78 -2.27 3.96 6.24
CA GLU A 78 -2.09 4.66 4.97
C GLU A 78 -3.41 5.14 4.39
N VAL A 79 -3.33 6.13 3.51
CA VAL A 79 -4.48 6.62 2.76
C VAL A 79 -4.81 5.62 1.66
N ARG A 80 -6.01 5.04 1.71
CA ARG A 80 -6.48 4.06 0.72
C ARG A 80 -7.79 4.45 0.04
N ALA A 81 -8.39 5.59 0.41
CA ALA A 81 -9.45 6.21 -0.38
C ALA A 81 -9.21 7.70 -0.47
N VAL A 82 -9.46 8.27 -1.65
CA VAL A 82 -9.28 9.70 -1.93
C VAL A 82 -10.45 10.24 -2.75
N LYS A 83 -10.78 11.51 -2.57
CA LYS A 83 -11.63 12.20 -3.52
C LYS A 83 -10.93 12.33 -4.86
N ASN A 84 -11.65 11.97 -5.93
CA ASN A 84 -11.19 12.13 -7.30
C ASN A 84 -11.24 13.60 -7.70
N ARG A 85 -10.16 14.32 -7.46
CA ARG A 85 -10.06 15.74 -7.80
C ARG A 85 -8.71 16.10 -8.40
N VAL A 86 -8.72 17.16 -9.17
CA VAL A 86 -7.51 17.70 -9.78
C VAL A 86 -6.44 17.97 -8.71
N GLY A 87 -5.24 17.48 -8.97
CA GLY A 87 -4.09 17.69 -8.09
C GLY A 87 -3.86 16.62 -7.03
N VAL A 88 -4.78 15.68 -6.80
CA VAL A 88 -4.47 14.48 -6.00
C VAL A 88 -3.55 13.57 -6.80
N ARG A 89 -2.44 13.17 -6.21
CA ARG A 89 -1.42 12.33 -6.84
C ARG A 89 -0.86 11.32 -5.84
N SER A 90 -0.39 10.20 -6.37
CA SER A 90 0.39 9.24 -5.60
C SER A 90 1.67 9.89 -5.06
N TRP A 91 2.13 9.41 -3.92
CA TRP A 91 3.30 9.95 -3.23
C TRP A 91 4.33 8.87 -2.98
N LYS A 92 5.60 9.21 -3.24
CA LYS A 92 6.74 8.31 -3.11
C LYS A 92 6.52 7.03 -3.95
N ASP A 93 6.70 5.87 -3.36
CA ASP A 93 6.59 4.57 -3.99
C ASP A 93 5.19 3.96 -3.79
N ALA A 94 4.16 4.70 -4.17
CA ALA A 94 2.76 4.35 -3.98
C ALA A 94 2.37 4.10 -2.51
N GLN A 95 3.07 4.75 -1.58
CA GLN A 95 2.83 4.62 -0.14
C GLN A 95 1.55 5.34 0.30
N GLY A 96 1.10 6.34 -0.46
CA GLY A 96 -0.11 7.10 -0.15
C GLY A 96 -0.33 8.21 -1.16
N PHE A 97 -1.00 9.28 -0.76
CA PHE A 97 -1.37 10.38 -1.66
C PHE A 97 -1.03 11.73 -1.07
N ARG A 98 -0.84 12.71 -1.97
CA ARG A 98 -0.66 14.14 -1.67
C ARG A 98 -1.52 14.96 -2.61
N VAL A 99 -1.76 16.20 -2.22
CA VAL A 99 -2.39 17.20 -3.08
C VAL A 99 -1.31 18.14 -3.58
N TRP A 100 -1.24 18.32 -4.89
CA TRP A 100 -0.45 19.38 -5.50
C TRP A 100 -0.83 20.73 -4.90
N ALA A 101 0.16 21.48 -4.45
CA ALA A 101 -0.01 22.80 -3.83
C ALA A 101 0.92 23.81 -4.54
N PRO A 102 0.52 24.32 -5.72
CA PRO A 102 1.38 25.15 -6.53
C PRO A 102 1.76 26.45 -5.80
N PRO A 103 2.93 27.03 -6.11
CA PRO A 103 3.32 28.34 -5.63
C PRO A 103 2.29 29.41 -6.05
N ARG A 104 2.25 30.51 -5.31
CA ARG A 104 1.40 31.67 -5.67
C ARG A 104 1.76 32.16 -7.08
N GLY A 105 0.74 32.35 -7.92
CA GLY A 105 0.92 32.78 -9.33
C GLY A 105 1.14 31.67 -10.34
N TRP A 106 1.13 30.43 -9.90
CA TRP A 106 1.17 29.27 -10.82
C TRP A 106 -0.13 29.16 -11.60
N SER A 107 -0.03 29.06 -12.94
CA SER A 107 -1.18 28.93 -13.85
C SER A 107 -1.21 27.63 -14.65
N GLY A 108 -0.21 26.74 -14.46
CA GLY A 108 -0.12 25.48 -15.17
C GLY A 108 -0.95 24.36 -14.53
N ALA A 109 -1.12 23.27 -15.28
CA ALA A 109 -1.73 22.05 -14.77
C ALA A 109 -0.82 21.37 -13.70
N PRO A 110 -1.40 20.60 -12.76
CA PRO A 110 -0.62 19.76 -11.87
C PRO A 110 0.28 18.79 -12.66
N PRO A 111 1.47 18.44 -12.14
CA PRO A 111 2.29 17.41 -12.76
C PRO A 111 1.52 16.07 -12.75
N ARG A 112 1.80 15.23 -13.74
CA ARG A 112 1.17 13.92 -13.83
C ARG A 112 1.50 13.06 -12.60
N THR A 113 2.75 13.11 -12.14
CA THR A 113 3.21 12.41 -10.95
C THR A 113 4.09 13.34 -10.12
N LEU A 114 3.87 13.37 -8.80
CA LEU A 114 4.68 14.17 -7.88
C LEU A 114 6.06 13.56 -7.69
N LYS A 115 7.08 14.44 -7.66
CA LYS A 115 8.47 14.09 -7.34
C LYS A 115 8.81 14.55 -5.92
N PRO A 116 9.79 13.93 -5.26
CA PRO A 116 10.37 14.51 -4.05
C PRO A 116 10.83 15.95 -4.31
N GLY A 117 10.42 16.87 -3.45
CA GLY A 117 10.69 18.30 -3.62
C GLY A 117 9.59 19.09 -4.32
N ASP A 118 8.65 18.44 -5.01
CA ASP A 118 7.49 19.14 -5.56
C ASP A 118 6.63 19.73 -4.46
N PRO A 119 6.05 20.94 -4.68
CA PRO A 119 5.16 21.57 -3.73
C PRO A 119 3.87 20.74 -3.60
N ALA A 120 3.77 20.01 -2.49
CA ALA A 120 2.65 19.16 -2.20
C ALA A 120 2.33 19.16 -0.70
N ARG A 121 1.06 19.09 -0.36
CA ARG A 121 0.60 19.01 1.02
C ARG A 121 -0.08 17.67 1.32
N LYS A 122 -0.16 17.34 2.61
CA LYS A 122 -0.97 16.22 3.09
C LYS A 122 -2.45 16.43 2.77
N LEU A 123 -3.17 15.34 2.52
CA LEU A 123 -4.62 15.36 2.45
C LEU A 123 -5.21 15.62 3.85
N ARG A 124 -6.39 16.24 3.88
CA ARG A 124 -7.24 16.27 5.07
C ARG A 124 -7.99 14.95 5.15
N VAL A 125 -7.61 14.12 6.09
CA VAL A 125 -8.10 12.73 6.19
C VAL A 125 -8.85 12.49 7.49
N THR A 126 -9.71 11.47 7.48
CA THR A 126 -10.31 10.89 8.67
C THR A 126 -10.10 9.38 8.65
N HIS A 127 -10.26 8.75 9.78
CA HIS A 127 -10.13 7.30 9.91
C HIS A 127 -11.35 6.58 9.33
N SER A 128 -11.12 5.50 8.59
CA SER A 128 -12.21 4.68 8.02
C SER A 128 -12.83 3.72 9.04
N GLY A 129 -12.11 3.37 10.09
CA GLY A 129 -12.46 2.31 11.02
C GLY A 129 -12.26 0.90 10.45
N ALA A 130 -11.62 0.78 9.29
CA ALA A 130 -11.40 -0.46 8.57
C ALA A 130 -9.90 -0.76 8.36
N ARG A 131 -9.60 -2.01 8.04
CA ARG A 131 -8.25 -2.53 7.91
C ARG A 131 -7.92 -2.89 6.47
N ILE A 132 -6.62 -2.77 6.14
CA ILE A 132 -5.99 -3.39 4.97
C ILE A 132 -5.12 -4.54 5.46
N PHE A 133 -5.34 -5.72 4.92
CA PHE A 133 -4.55 -6.91 5.16
C PHE A 133 -3.48 -7.01 4.08
N HIS A 134 -2.22 -6.77 4.44
CA HIS A 134 -1.11 -6.71 3.51
C HIS A 134 -0.27 -7.98 3.58
N TYR A 135 -0.17 -8.68 2.46
CA TYR A 135 0.48 -9.98 2.29
C TYR A 135 1.78 -9.91 1.48
N GLY A 136 2.33 -8.73 1.30
CA GLY A 136 3.52 -8.51 0.48
C GLY A 136 4.76 -9.26 0.95
N TRP A 137 4.77 -9.69 2.22
CA TRP A 137 5.88 -10.39 2.87
C TRP A 137 5.50 -11.81 3.33
N VAL A 138 4.55 -12.43 2.66
CA VAL A 138 4.14 -13.82 2.93
C VAL A 138 4.24 -14.62 1.64
N ARG A 139 5.40 -15.20 1.40
CA ARG A 139 5.72 -16.03 0.22
C ARG A 139 6.83 -17.02 0.58
N PRO A 140 6.94 -18.16 -0.11
CA PRO A 140 8.16 -18.97 -0.04
C PRO A 140 9.39 -18.11 -0.36
N PRO A 141 10.54 -18.32 0.31
CA PRO A 141 11.74 -17.51 0.13
C PRO A 141 12.17 -17.34 -1.34
N GLN A 142 12.02 -18.38 -2.15
CA GLN A 142 12.35 -18.35 -3.58
C GLN A 142 11.47 -17.37 -4.35
N LEU A 143 10.16 -17.35 -4.09
CA LEU A 143 9.23 -16.42 -4.71
C LEU A 143 9.42 -14.98 -4.18
N GLN A 144 9.81 -14.83 -2.93
CA GLN A 144 10.18 -13.53 -2.37
C GLN A 144 11.46 -13.00 -3.02
N THR A 145 12.45 -13.86 -3.24
CA THR A 145 13.67 -13.52 -4.00
C THR A 145 13.31 -12.97 -5.39
N ALA A 146 12.46 -13.70 -6.13
CA ALA A 146 12.04 -13.28 -7.47
C ALA A 146 11.30 -11.91 -7.45
N LYS A 147 10.37 -11.72 -6.49
CA LYS A 147 9.68 -10.44 -6.30
C LYS A 147 10.66 -9.29 -6.06
N MET A 148 11.61 -9.48 -5.14
CA MET A 148 12.58 -8.45 -4.80
C MET A 148 13.54 -8.16 -5.95
N ALA A 149 13.95 -9.20 -6.70
CA ALA A 149 14.81 -9.04 -7.86
C ALA A 149 14.12 -8.19 -8.95
N GLU A 150 12.84 -8.42 -9.23
CA GLU A 150 12.09 -7.59 -10.17
C GLU A 150 11.90 -6.16 -9.65
N PHE A 151 11.67 -5.99 -8.36
CA PHE A 151 11.58 -4.67 -7.75
C PHE A 151 12.89 -3.89 -7.87
N GLU A 152 14.02 -4.53 -7.56
CA GLU A 152 15.35 -3.92 -7.72
C GLU A 152 15.68 -3.62 -9.19
N ARG A 153 15.26 -4.47 -10.13
CA ARG A 153 15.40 -4.22 -11.56
C ARG A 153 14.74 -2.92 -11.99
N LEU A 154 13.53 -2.65 -11.49
CA LEU A 154 12.77 -1.43 -11.82
C LEU A 154 13.49 -0.14 -11.38
N TYR A 155 14.31 -0.20 -10.33
CA TYR A 155 14.96 0.98 -9.78
C TYR A 155 16.46 1.09 -10.09
N GLU A 156 17.13 -0.04 -10.27
CA GLU A 156 18.58 -0.11 -10.34
C GLU A 156 19.10 -0.90 -11.58
N GLY A 157 18.17 -1.50 -12.34
CA GLY A 157 18.48 -2.20 -13.59
C GLY A 157 18.85 -3.69 -13.42
N GLU A 158 19.24 -4.32 -14.53
CA GLU A 158 19.47 -5.77 -14.60
C GLU A 158 20.62 -6.25 -13.70
N GLY A 159 21.63 -5.42 -13.45
CA GLY A 159 22.72 -5.78 -12.54
C GLY A 159 22.25 -5.99 -11.08
N ALA A 160 21.30 -5.18 -10.61
CA ALA A 160 20.71 -5.35 -9.29
C ALA A 160 19.85 -6.61 -9.21
N ARG A 161 19.04 -6.86 -10.24
CA ARG A 161 18.28 -8.09 -10.38
C ARG A 161 19.16 -9.33 -10.28
N ALA A 162 20.25 -9.38 -11.04
CA ALA A 162 21.17 -10.51 -11.03
C ALA A 162 21.80 -10.73 -9.65
N ARG A 163 22.24 -9.65 -8.97
CA ARG A 163 22.78 -9.73 -7.60
C ARG A 163 21.74 -10.31 -6.62
N ARG A 164 20.51 -9.85 -6.67
CA ARG A 164 19.42 -10.34 -5.78
C ARG A 164 19.15 -11.81 -6.01
N LEU A 165 19.07 -12.25 -7.26
CA LEU A 165 18.85 -13.66 -7.60
C LEU A 165 19.99 -14.56 -7.08
N ALA A 166 21.23 -14.10 -7.14
CA ALA A 166 22.39 -14.82 -6.61
C ALA A 166 22.44 -14.88 -5.09
N GLN A 167 22.04 -13.78 -4.39
CA GLN A 167 22.03 -13.71 -2.93
C GLN A 167 20.86 -14.46 -2.31
N GLY A 168 19.74 -14.56 -3.00
CA GLY A 168 18.51 -15.08 -2.46
C GLY A 168 17.84 -14.14 -1.45
N PHE A 169 16.79 -14.64 -0.81
CA PHE A 169 16.08 -13.97 0.28
C PHE A 169 15.88 -14.94 1.43
N GLN A 170 16.07 -14.44 2.62
CA GLN A 170 15.71 -15.12 3.86
C GLN A 170 14.93 -14.17 4.75
N TYR A 171 13.89 -14.68 5.40
CA TYR A 171 13.17 -13.91 6.41
C TYR A 171 14.05 -13.70 7.63
N ASP A 172 14.02 -12.48 8.14
CA ASP A 172 14.66 -12.17 9.41
C ASP A 172 13.86 -12.79 10.55
N VAL A 173 14.46 -13.77 11.23
CA VAL A 173 13.83 -14.49 12.34
C VAL A 173 13.76 -13.64 13.63
N ASP A 174 14.53 -12.55 13.68
CA ASP A 174 14.56 -11.60 14.80
C ASP A 174 13.62 -10.40 14.55
N GLU A 175 12.89 -10.36 13.40
CA GLU A 175 11.87 -9.33 13.15
C GLU A 175 10.80 -9.39 14.24
N GLN A 176 10.46 -8.22 14.77
CA GLN A 176 9.43 -8.11 15.81
C GLN A 176 8.06 -8.44 15.20
N VAL A 177 7.54 -9.58 15.56
CA VAL A 177 6.22 -10.05 15.15
C VAL A 177 5.38 -10.48 16.35
N ARG A 178 4.06 -10.54 16.14
CA ARG A 178 3.13 -11.16 17.09
C ARG A 178 2.26 -12.18 16.36
N PRO A 179 1.70 -13.17 17.06
CA PRO A 179 0.67 -14.04 16.51
C PRO A 179 -0.52 -13.22 15.98
N PHE A 180 -1.11 -13.68 14.89
CA PHE A 180 -2.38 -13.18 14.38
C PHE A 180 -3.50 -14.09 14.87
N ASP A 181 -4.40 -13.55 15.65
CA ASP A 181 -5.53 -14.20 16.31
C ASP A 181 -6.88 -13.94 15.63
N GLY A 182 -6.88 -13.20 14.51
CA GLY A 182 -8.08 -12.89 13.75
C GLY A 182 -8.39 -13.86 12.61
N THR A 183 -9.36 -13.50 11.80
CA THR A 183 -9.72 -14.21 10.57
C THR A 183 -9.14 -13.52 9.34
N HIS A 184 -8.81 -14.30 8.33
CA HIS A 184 -8.38 -13.79 7.03
C HIS A 184 -9.58 -13.46 6.15
N PRO A 185 -9.47 -12.42 5.27
CA PRO A 185 -10.45 -12.15 4.24
C PRO A 185 -10.77 -13.39 3.41
N GLY A 186 -12.03 -13.52 3.00
CA GLY A 186 -12.51 -14.67 2.22
C GLY A 186 -11.61 -15.09 1.06
N PRO A 187 -11.15 -14.15 0.20
CA PRO A 187 -10.26 -14.47 -0.93
C PRO A 187 -8.90 -15.08 -0.52
N MET A 188 -8.48 -14.91 0.73
CA MET A 188 -7.19 -15.41 1.22
C MET A 188 -7.27 -16.77 1.89
N ARG A 189 -8.46 -17.25 2.26
CA ARG A 189 -8.64 -18.47 3.08
C ARG A 189 -8.05 -19.70 2.43
N GLU A 190 -8.21 -19.86 1.14
CA GLU A 190 -7.63 -21.01 0.41
C GLU A 190 -6.10 -20.95 0.42
N ARG A 191 -5.51 -19.81 0.14
CA ARG A 191 -4.04 -19.60 0.19
C ARG A 191 -3.46 -19.85 1.58
N VAL A 192 -4.18 -19.44 2.62
CA VAL A 192 -3.76 -19.66 4.01
C VAL A 192 -3.75 -21.17 4.34
N ARG A 193 -4.72 -21.94 3.82
CA ARG A 193 -4.78 -23.40 4.03
C ARG A 193 -3.73 -24.16 3.21
N ALA A 194 -3.38 -23.66 2.05
CA ALA A 194 -2.47 -24.29 1.09
C ALA A 194 -0.98 -23.94 1.33
N VAL A 195 -0.67 -23.30 2.46
CA VAL A 195 0.71 -22.94 2.79
C VAL A 195 1.57 -24.20 2.97
N ASP A 196 2.72 -24.21 2.30
CA ASP A 196 3.66 -25.31 2.28
C ASP A 196 5.10 -24.94 2.74
N TRP A 197 5.26 -23.73 3.31
CA TRP A 197 6.53 -23.31 3.90
C TRP A 197 6.36 -22.94 5.37
N ASP A 198 7.44 -23.06 6.13
CA ASP A 198 7.47 -22.73 7.56
C ASP A 198 8.30 -21.47 7.80
N PHE A 199 7.81 -20.63 8.70
CA PHE A 199 8.52 -19.49 9.24
C PHE A 199 8.37 -19.50 10.76
N ARG A 200 9.49 -19.58 11.47
CA ARG A 200 9.54 -19.58 12.94
C ARG A 200 10.32 -18.37 13.41
N PRO A 201 9.65 -17.31 13.87
CA PRO A 201 10.34 -16.20 14.54
C PRO A 201 10.95 -16.70 15.87
N ARG A 202 12.00 -16.02 16.29
CA ARG A 202 12.60 -16.23 17.63
C ARG A 202 11.85 -15.48 18.71
#